data_1750def4bfa9420bcf6cfe70e004e304
#
_entry.id   1750def4bfa9420bcf6cfe70e004e304
#
_cell.length_a   1.000
_cell.length_b   1.000
_cell.length_c   1.000
_cell.angle_alpha   90.00
_cell.angle_beta   90.00
_cell.angle_gamma   90.00
#
_symmetry.space_group_name_H-M   'P 1'
#
loop_
_entity.id
_entity.type
_entity.pdbx_description
1 polymer ?
#
loop_
_entity_poly.entity_id
_entity_poly.type
_entity_poly.pdbx_seq_one_letter_code
_entity_poly.pdbx_strand_id
1 'polypeptide(L)'
;MQPTSPALSSLLAVILAMLSITLGASLAKTLFPLLGAAGTTLFRLGCAALLLSLVFRVWQAPLDRRPLLGALPYGLSLGAMNLLFYLAIERIPLGVALAIEFIGPLTVALLGSRHREDFLWLALAIVGLLLLLPLRAAEQAIDPLGVALALGAGVFWGLYMLTGKRAGALLGAQAPALGMWFGALLVLPFGLGGASEASFTLPVVLTIAGVGLLSSAIPYSLEMFALRRLPLKSYGILTSGEPAMGALMGLMLLGERLPLSQWLGIAAIIAASMGTTWHGGRRRADPA
;
A
#
# COMPACT_ATOMS: atom_id res chain seq x y z
N MET A 1 -24.74 -10.41 20.39
CA MET A 1 -23.44 -10.35 19.72
C MET A 1 -22.47 -9.66 20.65
N GLN A 2 -21.45 -10.35 21.15
CA GLN A 2 -20.40 -9.71 21.96
C GLN A 2 -19.63 -8.71 21.09
N PRO A 3 -19.37 -7.49 21.54
CA PRO A 3 -18.57 -6.54 20.75
C PRO A 3 -17.17 -7.16 20.54
N THR A 4 -16.79 -7.31 19.29
CA THR A 4 -15.44 -7.76 18.91
C THR A 4 -14.42 -6.87 19.59
N SER A 5 -13.39 -7.46 20.22
CA SER A 5 -12.35 -6.66 20.88
C SER A 5 -11.74 -5.65 19.89
N PRO A 6 -11.39 -4.42 20.31
CA PRO A 6 -10.82 -3.39 19.41
C PRO A 6 -9.60 -3.88 18.62
N ALA A 7 -8.86 -4.84 19.17
CA ALA A 7 -7.73 -5.48 18.51
C ALA A 7 -8.18 -6.39 17.37
N LEU A 8 -9.23 -7.21 17.57
CA LEU A 8 -9.76 -8.12 16.54
C LEU A 8 -10.37 -7.35 15.37
N SER A 9 -11.12 -6.28 15.64
CA SER A 9 -11.70 -5.46 14.57
C SER A 9 -10.63 -4.78 13.70
N SER A 10 -9.53 -4.33 14.31
CA SER A 10 -8.41 -3.74 13.57
C SER A 10 -7.63 -4.77 12.76
N LEU A 11 -7.45 -5.99 13.29
CA LEU A 11 -6.84 -7.11 12.57
C LEU A 11 -7.67 -7.48 11.33
N LEU A 12 -8.97 -7.66 11.50
CA LEU A 12 -9.88 -7.98 10.39
C LEU A 12 -9.88 -6.86 9.33
N ALA A 13 -9.86 -5.61 9.76
CA ALA A 13 -9.79 -4.47 8.84
C ALA A 13 -8.51 -4.51 7.98
N VAL A 14 -7.34 -4.78 8.56
CA VAL A 14 -6.08 -4.89 7.81
C VAL A 14 -6.10 -6.08 6.86
N ILE A 15 -6.58 -7.25 7.27
CA ILE A 15 -6.67 -8.43 6.39
C ILE A 15 -7.60 -8.15 5.21
N LEU A 16 -8.77 -7.58 5.45
CA LEU A 16 -9.71 -7.22 4.40
C LEU A 16 -9.16 -6.13 3.47
N ALA A 17 -8.39 -5.16 4.01
CA ALA A 17 -7.70 -4.16 3.22
C ALA A 17 -6.69 -4.79 2.28
N MET A 18 -5.82 -5.68 2.78
CA MET A 18 -4.82 -6.38 1.98
C MET A 18 -5.45 -7.23 0.86
N LEU A 19 -6.52 -7.99 1.17
CA LEU A 19 -7.26 -8.76 0.16
C LEU A 19 -7.86 -7.84 -0.91
N SER A 20 -8.49 -6.75 -0.48
CA SER A 20 -9.13 -5.80 -1.39
C SER A 20 -8.12 -5.11 -2.29
N ILE A 21 -6.99 -4.62 -1.74
CA ILE A 21 -5.99 -3.88 -2.50
C ILE A 21 -5.27 -4.77 -3.51
N THR A 22 -4.90 -6.00 -3.13
CA THR A 22 -4.20 -6.92 -4.03
C THR A 22 -5.11 -7.42 -5.16
N LEU A 23 -6.38 -7.71 -4.87
CA LEU A 23 -7.40 -8.03 -5.88
C LEU A 23 -7.63 -6.83 -6.82
N GLY A 24 -7.80 -5.64 -6.26
CA GLY A 24 -8.00 -4.42 -7.02
C GLY A 24 -6.79 -4.02 -7.85
N ALA A 25 -5.56 -4.23 -7.36
CA ALA A 25 -4.33 -3.99 -8.12
C ALA A 25 -4.19 -4.97 -9.29
N SER A 26 -4.55 -6.25 -9.10
CA SER A 26 -4.58 -7.23 -10.19
C SER A 26 -5.59 -6.84 -11.26
N LEU A 27 -6.79 -6.40 -10.87
CA LEU A 27 -7.81 -5.91 -11.80
C LEU A 27 -7.34 -4.62 -12.52
N ALA A 28 -6.64 -3.73 -11.83
CA ALA A 28 -6.13 -2.48 -12.39
C ALA A 28 -5.13 -2.71 -13.54
N LYS A 29 -4.34 -3.79 -13.50
CA LYS A 29 -3.41 -4.13 -14.60
C LYS A 29 -4.14 -4.36 -15.93
N THR A 30 -5.42 -4.75 -15.91
CA THR A 30 -6.22 -4.89 -17.15
C THR A 30 -6.53 -3.56 -17.83
N LEU A 31 -6.41 -2.44 -17.10
CA LEU A 31 -6.60 -1.08 -17.63
C LEU A 31 -5.30 -0.47 -18.17
N PHE A 32 -4.12 -1.04 -17.87
CA PHE A 32 -2.83 -0.48 -18.31
C PHE A 32 -2.68 -0.35 -19.82
N PRO A 33 -3.12 -1.32 -20.65
CA PRO A 33 -3.05 -1.17 -22.09
C PRO A 33 -3.87 0.00 -22.64
N LEU A 34 -4.89 0.43 -21.89
CA LEU A 34 -5.82 1.48 -22.33
C LEU A 34 -5.46 2.86 -21.77
N LEU A 35 -5.06 2.92 -20.50
CA LEU A 35 -4.88 4.16 -19.74
C LEU A 35 -3.43 4.40 -19.32
N GLY A 36 -2.55 3.39 -19.50
CA GLY A 36 -1.25 3.36 -18.86
C GLY A 36 -1.35 3.22 -17.31
N ALA A 37 -0.23 2.97 -16.66
CA ALA A 37 -0.20 2.86 -15.19
C ALA A 37 -0.55 4.19 -14.49
N ALA A 38 -0.04 5.32 -15.01
CA ALA A 38 -0.32 6.64 -14.44
C ALA A 38 -1.78 7.07 -14.62
N GLY A 39 -2.37 6.84 -15.81
CA GLY A 39 -3.79 7.12 -16.07
C GLY A 39 -4.70 6.26 -15.21
N THR A 40 -4.40 4.96 -15.09
CA THR A 40 -5.13 4.05 -14.20
C THR A 40 -5.07 4.53 -12.74
N THR A 41 -3.91 4.99 -12.27
CA THR A 41 -3.74 5.56 -10.93
C THR A 41 -4.59 6.81 -10.74
N LEU A 42 -4.58 7.74 -11.70
CA LEU A 42 -5.36 8.96 -11.65
C LEU A 42 -6.87 8.67 -11.52
N PHE A 43 -7.40 7.85 -12.44
CA PHE A 43 -8.85 7.57 -12.47
C PHE A 43 -9.33 6.80 -11.26
N ARG A 44 -8.55 5.82 -10.75
CA ARG A 44 -8.93 5.09 -9.55
C ARG A 44 -8.90 5.95 -8.29
N LEU A 45 -7.87 6.81 -8.13
CA LEU A 45 -7.81 7.75 -7.00
C LEU A 45 -8.93 8.78 -7.07
N GLY A 46 -9.21 9.34 -8.26
CA GLY A 46 -10.32 10.27 -8.47
C GLY A 46 -11.68 9.63 -8.18
N CYS A 47 -11.91 8.43 -8.69
CA CYS A 47 -13.14 7.67 -8.42
C CYS A 47 -13.29 7.39 -6.91
N ALA A 48 -12.22 6.93 -6.24
CA ALA A 48 -12.24 6.69 -4.81
C ALA A 48 -12.47 7.99 -4.01
N ALA A 49 -11.85 9.10 -4.42
CA ALA A 49 -12.07 10.40 -3.80
C ALA A 49 -13.54 10.83 -3.87
N LEU A 50 -14.18 10.66 -5.02
CA LEU A 50 -15.61 10.94 -5.20
C LEU A 50 -16.48 10.03 -4.31
N LEU A 51 -16.26 8.71 -4.37
CA LEU A 51 -17.02 7.74 -3.58
C LEU A 51 -16.89 8.00 -2.08
N LEU A 52 -15.66 8.19 -1.59
CA LEU A 52 -15.42 8.44 -0.17
C LEU A 52 -15.95 9.83 0.26
N SER A 53 -15.92 10.81 -0.63
CA SER A 53 -16.52 12.12 -0.36
C SER A 53 -18.02 12.01 -0.12
N LEU A 54 -18.71 11.19 -0.91
CA LEU A 54 -20.15 10.92 -0.74
C LEU A 54 -20.43 10.15 0.56
N VAL A 55 -19.64 9.08 0.83
CA VAL A 55 -19.84 8.24 2.01
C VAL A 55 -19.55 9.00 3.31
N PHE A 56 -18.43 9.70 3.38
CA PHE A 56 -17.98 10.41 4.59
C PHE A 56 -18.41 11.88 4.62
N ARG A 57 -19.20 12.35 3.66
CA ARG A 57 -19.75 13.71 3.59
C ARG A 57 -18.66 14.76 3.83
N VAL A 58 -17.63 14.75 2.97
CA VAL A 58 -16.43 15.60 3.14
C VAL A 58 -16.76 17.08 3.22
N TRP A 59 -17.87 17.53 2.60
CA TRP A 59 -18.37 18.91 2.71
C TRP A 59 -18.80 19.32 4.13
N GLN A 60 -18.91 18.36 5.07
CA GLN A 60 -19.17 18.60 6.51
C GLN A 60 -17.88 18.60 7.33
N ALA A 61 -16.71 18.34 6.69
CA ALA A 61 -15.43 18.41 7.36
C ALA A 61 -15.13 19.86 7.78
N PRO A 62 -14.42 20.05 8.88
CA PRO A 62 -13.84 21.35 9.19
C PRO A 62 -12.78 21.68 8.13
N LEU A 63 -13.18 22.45 7.11
CA LEU A 63 -12.32 22.88 6.00
C LEU A 63 -11.40 24.05 6.39
N ASP A 64 -11.10 24.18 7.69
CA ASP A 64 -10.13 25.12 8.18
C ASP A 64 -8.73 24.83 7.64
N ARG A 65 -7.90 25.86 7.53
CA ARG A 65 -6.54 25.72 6.98
C ARG A 65 -5.69 24.68 7.72
N ARG A 66 -5.82 24.57 9.04
CA ARG A 66 -5.01 23.63 9.85
C ARG A 66 -5.27 22.16 9.53
N PRO A 67 -6.51 21.64 9.54
CA PRO A 67 -6.79 20.27 9.13
C PRO A 67 -6.37 19.97 7.69
N LEU A 68 -6.64 20.90 6.75
CA LEU A 68 -6.27 20.72 5.34
C LEU A 68 -4.75 20.66 5.16
N LEU A 69 -3.99 21.58 5.75
CA LEU A 69 -2.52 21.55 5.71
C LEU A 69 -1.95 20.31 6.40
N GLY A 70 -2.64 19.80 7.44
CA GLY A 70 -2.26 18.53 8.09
C GLY A 70 -2.52 17.30 7.22
N ALA A 71 -3.54 17.32 6.35
CA ALA A 71 -3.86 16.23 5.43
C ALA A 71 -3.02 16.26 4.15
N LEU A 72 -2.46 17.40 3.75
CA LEU A 72 -1.70 17.55 2.52
C LEU A 72 -0.49 16.59 2.45
N PRO A 73 0.40 16.49 3.45
CA PRO A 73 1.52 15.53 3.40
C PRO A 73 1.05 14.08 3.29
N TYR A 74 -0.07 13.74 3.92
CA TYR A 74 -0.69 12.42 3.81
C TYR A 74 -1.16 12.12 2.38
N GLY A 75 -1.90 13.05 1.78
CA GLY A 75 -2.40 12.90 0.43
C GLY A 75 -1.30 12.89 -0.63
N LEU A 76 -0.28 13.73 -0.49
CA LEU A 76 0.89 13.73 -1.39
C LEU A 76 1.67 12.41 -1.28
N SER A 77 1.90 11.91 -0.05
CA SER A 77 2.55 10.62 0.16
C SER A 77 1.73 9.48 -0.44
N LEU A 78 0.41 9.48 -0.25
CA LEU A 78 -0.50 8.51 -0.84
C LEU A 78 -0.47 8.55 -2.37
N GLY A 79 -0.53 9.73 -2.97
CA GLY A 79 -0.50 9.89 -4.43
C GLY A 79 0.82 9.44 -5.03
N ALA A 80 1.96 9.86 -4.46
CA ALA A 80 3.29 9.48 -4.92
C ALA A 80 3.52 7.96 -4.76
N MET A 81 3.17 7.39 -3.61
CA MET A 81 3.24 5.95 -3.35
C MET A 81 2.49 5.17 -4.44
N ASN A 82 1.23 5.52 -4.65
CA ASN A 82 0.39 4.83 -5.62
C ASN A 82 0.86 4.98 -7.06
N LEU A 83 1.32 6.16 -7.47
CA LEU A 83 1.87 6.38 -8.81
C LEU A 83 3.11 5.53 -9.04
N LEU A 84 4.08 5.60 -8.13
CA LEU A 84 5.33 4.84 -8.24
C LEU A 84 5.09 3.33 -8.22
N PHE A 85 4.18 2.86 -7.35
CA PHE A 85 3.81 1.45 -7.27
C PHE A 85 3.17 0.94 -8.58
N TYR A 86 2.25 1.71 -9.18
CA TYR A 86 1.61 1.31 -10.43
C TYR A 86 2.58 1.32 -11.61
N LEU A 87 3.49 2.27 -11.66
CA LEU A 87 4.60 2.27 -12.62
C LEU A 87 5.57 1.09 -12.39
N ALA A 88 5.73 0.65 -11.13
CA ALA A 88 6.53 -0.53 -10.82
C ALA A 88 5.84 -1.82 -11.30
N ILE A 89 4.56 -2.06 -10.99
CA ILE A 89 3.86 -3.29 -11.37
C ILE A 89 3.53 -3.38 -12.88
N GLU A 90 3.69 -2.31 -13.62
CA GLU A 90 3.71 -2.33 -15.09
C GLU A 90 4.96 -3.05 -15.61
N ARG A 91 6.06 -3.06 -14.84
CA ARG A 91 7.40 -3.53 -15.23
C ARG A 91 7.83 -4.81 -14.54
N ILE A 92 7.39 -5.03 -13.30
CA ILE A 92 7.78 -6.18 -12.48
C ILE A 92 6.53 -6.88 -11.91
N PRO A 93 6.64 -8.18 -11.52
CA PRO A 93 5.52 -8.93 -10.94
C PRO A 93 4.95 -8.29 -9.69
N LEU A 94 3.63 -8.37 -9.51
CA LEU A 94 2.89 -7.74 -8.41
C LEU A 94 3.44 -8.10 -7.03
N GLY A 95 3.67 -9.40 -6.77
CA GLY A 95 4.20 -9.86 -5.48
C GLY A 95 5.61 -9.36 -5.18
N VAL A 96 6.45 -9.23 -6.23
CA VAL A 96 7.81 -8.69 -6.12
C VAL A 96 7.78 -7.20 -5.81
N ALA A 97 6.94 -6.44 -6.50
CA ALA A 97 6.78 -5.01 -6.26
C ALA A 97 6.32 -4.73 -4.83
N LEU A 98 5.31 -5.46 -4.33
CA LEU A 98 4.81 -5.34 -2.96
C LEU A 98 5.88 -5.72 -1.92
N ALA A 99 6.69 -6.76 -2.18
CA ALA A 99 7.76 -7.15 -1.27
C ALA A 99 8.86 -6.08 -1.18
N ILE A 100 9.22 -5.45 -2.30
CA ILE A 100 10.19 -4.36 -2.33
C ILE A 100 9.62 -3.11 -1.64
N GLU A 101 8.40 -2.73 -1.97
CA GLU A 101 7.71 -1.59 -1.37
C GLU A 101 7.57 -1.73 0.15
N PHE A 102 7.36 -2.96 0.64
CA PHE A 102 7.20 -3.25 2.06
C PHE A 102 8.41 -2.89 2.93
N ILE A 103 9.58 -2.64 2.34
CA ILE A 103 10.76 -2.11 3.05
C ILE A 103 10.43 -0.80 3.76
N GLY A 104 9.54 0.03 3.21
CA GLY A 104 9.09 1.27 3.84
C GLY A 104 8.42 1.06 5.20
N PRO A 105 7.30 0.32 5.29
CA PRO A 105 6.68 -0.08 6.56
C PRO A 105 7.63 -0.77 7.54
N LEU A 106 8.50 -1.66 7.05
CA LEU A 106 9.51 -2.32 7.85
C LEU A 106 10.48 -1.31 8.47
N THR A 107 10.97 -0.35 7.68
CA THR A 107 11.85 0.72 8.15
C THR A 107 11.17 1.56 9.24
N VAL A 108 9.91 1.95 9.05
CA VAL A 108 9.13 2.68 10.07
C VAL A 108 8.97 1.86 11.35
N ALA A 109 8.75 0.56 11.23
CA ALA A 109 8.66 -0.33 12.38
C ALA A 109 10.00 -0.42 13.14
N LEU A 110 11.13 -0.44 12.42
CA LEU A 110 12.49 -0.52 12.98
C LEU A 110 12.97 0.80 13.61
N LEU A 111 12.64 1.96 13.02
CA LEU A 111 13.03 3.27 13.56
C LEU A 111 12.53 3.50 15.00
N GLY A 112 11.46 2.81 15.41
CA GLY A 112 10.94 2.80 16.77
C GLY A 112 11.64 1.81 17.70
N SER A 113 12.59 1.02 17.23
CA SER A 113 13.26 -0.07 17.96
C SER A 113 14.74 0.24 18.19
N ARG A 114 15.25 -0.05 19.40
CA ARG A 114 16.65 0.24 19.80
C ARG A 114 17.41 -1.03 20.19
N HIS A 115 16.98 -2.21 19.76
CA HIS A 115 17.53 -3.47 20.21
C HIS A 115 18.45 -4.11 19.16
N ARG A 116 19.53 -4.76 19.61
CA ARG A 116 20.49 -5.47 18.74
C ARG A 116 19.83 -6.57 17.91
N GLU A 117 18.80 -7.20 18.43
CA GLU A 117 18.02 -8.23 17.73
C GLU A 117 17.30 -7.69 16.47
N ASP A 118 16.98 -6.41 16.45
CA ASP A 118 16.35 -5.79 15.29
C ASP A 118 17.26 -5.76 14.05
N PHE A 119 18.59 -5.75 14.27
CA PHE A 119 19.56 -5.89 13.17
C PHE A 119 19.51 -7.25 12.49
N LEU A 120 19.18 -8.33 13.23
CA LEU A 120 18.99 -9.66 12.64
C LEU A 120 17.78 -9.68 11.70
N TRP A 121 16.70 -9.03 12.12
CA TRP A 121 15.49 -8.91 11.29
C TRP A 121 15.71 -8.03 10.08
N LEU A 122 16.47 -6.95 10.24
CA LEU A 122 16.89 -6.11 9.11
C LEU A 122 17.76 -6.91 8.13
N ALA A 123 18.74 -7.68 8.62
CA ALA A 123 19.57 -8.52 7.78
C ALA A 123 18.73 -9.57 7.02
N LEU A 124 17.74 -10.19 7.69
CA LEU A 124 16.82 -11.14 7.06
C LEU A 124 15.96 -10.46 5.97
N ALA A 125 15.51 -9.23 6.20
CA ALA A 125 14.78 -8.47 5.18
C ALA A 125 15.66 -8.13 3.97
N ILE A 126 16.93 -7.75 4.21
CA ILE A 126 17.90 -7.50 3.13
C ILE A 126 18.17 -8.79 2.34
N VAL A 127 18.38 -9.93 3.01
CA VAL A 127 18.53 -11.24 2.34
C VAL A 127 17.28 -11.56 1.52
N GLY A 128 16.08 -11.33 2.08
CA GLY A 128 14.82 -11.49 1.36
C GLY A 128 14.75 -10.63 0.10
N LEU A 129 15.15 -9.36 0.21
CA LEU A 129 15.23 -8.47 -0.95
C LEU A 129 16.23 -8.96 -2.00
N LEU A 130 17.41 -9.41 -1.60
CA LEU A 130 18.42 -9.96 -2.52
C LEU A 130 17.92 -11.22 -3.24
N LEU A 131 17.13 -12.06 -2.57
CA LEU A 131 16.51 -13.25 -3.17
C LEU A 131 15.41 -12.90 -4.19
N LEU A 132 14.76 -11.74 -4.02
CA LEU A 132 13.79 -11.23 -5.00
C LEU A 132 14.47 -10.72 -6.28
N LEU A 133 15.69 -10.21 -6.15
CA LEU A 133 16.45 -9.74 -7.31
C LEU A 133 17.00 -10.93 -8.11
N PRO A 134 16.87 -10.95 -9.43
CA PRO A 134 17.39 -12.05 -10.26
C PRO A 134 18.89 -11.93 -10.47
N LEU A 135 19.66 -12.23 -9.40
CA LEU A 135 21.13 -12.18 -9.45
C LEU A 135 21.75 -13.30 -10.32
N ARG A 136 20.98 -14.29 -10.76
CA ARG A 136 21.50 -15.51 -11.40
C ARG A 136 20.81 -15.99 -12.68
N ALA A 137 19.76 -15.34 -13.19
CA ALA A 137 19.03 -15.87 -14.34
C ALA A 137 18.97 -14.88 -15.51
N ALA A 138 19.65 -15.23 -16.58
CA ALA A 138 19.58 -14.51 -17.86
C ALA A 138 18.18 -14.56 -18.52
N GLU A 139 17.26 -15.37 -18.01
CA GLU A 139 15.95 -15.62 -18.66
C GLU A 139 14.80 -14.75 -18.15
N GLN A 140 14.91 -14.09 -16.99
CA GLN A 140 13.90 -13.16 -16.46
C GLN A 140 14.58 -12.04 -15.65
N ALA A 141 15.39 -11.22 -16.33
CA ALA A 141 15.93 -10.02 -15.68
C ALA A 141 14.79 -9.09 -15.28
N ILE A 142 14.63 -8.88 -13.95
CA ILE A 142 13.67 -7.88 -13.45
C ILE A 142 14.15 -6.50 -13.89
N ASP A 143 13.22 -5.68 -14.41
CA ASP A 143 13.52 -4.31 -14.81
C ASP A 143 14.05 -3.49 -13.62
N PRO A 144 15.31 -2.99 -13.67
CA PRO A 144 15.88 -2.21 -12.57
C PRO A 144 15.10 -0.93 -12.28
N LEU A 145 14.45 -0.34 -13.29
CA LEU A 145 13.59 0.82 -13.12
C LEU A 145 12.34 0.44 -12.32
N GLY A 146 11.74 -0.73 -12.58
CA GLY A 146 10.63 -1.26 -11.79
C GLY A 146 11.00 -1.44 -10.31
N VAL A 147 12.22 -1.94 -10.02
CA VAL A 147 12.75 -2.05 -8.66
C VAL A 147 12.91 -0.68 -8.01
N ALA A 148 13.51 0.29 -8.72
CA ALA A 148 13.72 1.64 -8.20
C ALA A 148 12.38 2.34 -7.90
N LEU A 149 11.38 2.17 -8.76
CA LEU A 149 10.02 2.69 -8.58
C LEU A 149 9.35 2.05 -7.35
N ALA A 150 9.47 0.74 -7.16
CA ALA A 150 8.94 0.04 -5.99
C ALA A 150 9.62 0.48 -4.68
N LEU A 151 10.95 0.68 -4.68
CA LEU A 151 11.67 1.26 -3.53
C LEU A 151 11.18 2.68 -3.23
N GLY A 152 11.01 3.51 -4.24
CA GLY A 152 10.43 4.85 -4.10
C GLY A 152 9.03 4.81 -3.51
N ALA A 153 8.17 3.90 -3.98
CA ALA A 153 6.84 3.67 -3.43
C ALA A 153 6.93 3.30 -1.94
N GLY A 154 7.88 2.44 -1.55
CA GLY A 154 8.13 2.06 -0.16
C GLY A 154 8.49 3.25 0.74
N VAL A 155 9.33 4.17 0.27
CA VAL A 155 9.63 5.41 1.00
C VAL A 155 8.34 6.20 1.26
N PHE A 156 7.52 6.38 0.23
CA PHE A 156 6.25 7.09 0.36
C PHE A 156 5.21 6.32 1.18
N TRP A 157 5.25 4.98 1.22
CA TRP A 157 4.42 4.19 2.13
C TRP A 157 4.80 4.44 3.60
N GLY A 158 6.09 4.48 3.92
CA GLY A 158 6.55 4.89 5.25
C GLY A 158 6.05 6.29 5.63
N LEU A 159 6.17 7.26 4.72
CA LEU A 159 5.66 8.62 4.93
C LEU A 159 4.13 8.65 5.06
N TYR A 160 3.41 7.88 4.25
CA TYR A 160 1.96 7.69 4.36
C TYR A 160 1.53 7.20 5.74
N MET A 161 2.23 6.21 6.31
CA MET A 161 1.94 5.71 7.67
C MET A 161 2.12 6.81 8.73
N LEU A 162 3.23 7.55 8.66
CA LEU A 162 3.56 8.61 9.62
C LEU A 162 2.58 9.79 9.52
N THR A 163 2.33 10.27 8.31
CA THR A 163 1.45 11.42 8.05
C THR A 163 -0.01 11.04 8.17
N GLY A 164 -0.39 9.82 7.78
CA GLY A 164 -1.75 9.29 7.88
C GLY A 164 -2.24 9.19 9.32
N LYS A 165 -1.36 8.82 10.25
CA LYS A 165 -1.71 8.82 11.68
C LYS A 165 -2.09 10.22 12.17
N ARG A 166 -1.36 11.25 11.73
CA ARG A 166 -1.65 12.67 12.04
C ARG A 166 -2.94 13.14 11.36
N ALA A 167 -3.09 12.86 10.06
CA ALA A 167 -4.28 13.21 9.30
C ALA A 167 -5.54 12.56 9.88
N GLY A 168 -5.45 11.28 10.25
CA GLY A 168 -6.54 10.54 10.89
C GLY A 168 -6.94 11.10 12.26
N ALA A 169 -5.99 11.65 13.02
CA ALA A 169 -6.28 12.32 14.28
C ALA A 169 -6.99 13.66 14.08
N LEU A 170 -6.69 14.39 13.00
CA LEU A 170 -7.28 15.69 12.68
C LEU A 170 -8.65 15.59 11.99
N LEU A 171 -8.78 14.67 11.04
CA LEU A 171 -9.92 14.57 10.12
C LEU A 171 -10.77 13.31 10.31
N GLY A 172 -10.34 12.41 11.17
CA GLY A 172 -11.11 11.19 11.44
C GLY A 172 -11.32 10.31 10.21
N ALA A 173 -12.58 9.93 9.97
CA ALA A 173 -12.97 9.09 8.84
C ALA A 173 -12.90 9.82 7.49
N GLN A 174 -12.81 11.14 7.48
CA GLN A 174 -12.73 11.95 6.25
C GLN A 174 -11.32 12.03 5.68
N ALA A 175 -10.28 11.65 6.47
CA ALA A 175 -8.89 11.70 6.04
C ALA A 175 -8.60 10.93 4.73
N PRO A 176 -9.10 9.69 4.51
CA PRO A 176 -8.90 8.99 3.25
C PRO A 176 -9.46 9.73 2.04
N ALA A 177 -10.66 10.30 2.15
CA ALA A 177 -11.28 11.03 1.04
C ALA A 177 -10.45 12.26 0.64
N LEU A 178 -10.03 13.07 1.60
CA LEU A 178 -9.17 14.24 1.32
C LEU A 178 -7.79 13.82 0.84
N GLY A 179 -7.21 12.75 1.40
CA GLY A 179 -5.96 12.17 0.93
C GLY A 179 -6.03 11.72 -0.52
N MET A 180 -7.14 11.07 -0.94
CA MET A 180 -7.37 10.67 -2.32
C MET A 180 -7.47 11.88 -3.26
N TRP A 181 -8.10 12.98 -2.86
CA TRP A 181 -8.14 14.22 -3.66
C TRP A 181 -6.75 14.80 -3.85
N PHE A 182 -5.96 14.97 -2.78
CA PHE A 182 -4.60 15.48 -2.90
C PHE A 182 -3.71 14.52 -3.70
N GLY A 183 -3.89 13.20 -3.53
CA GLY A 183 -3.19 12.20 -4.31
C GLY A 183 -3.55 12.25 -5.79
N ALA A 184 -4.83 12.35 -6.13
CA ALA A 184 -5.29 12.49 -7.51
C ALA A 184 -4.76 13.77 -8.17
N LEU A 185 -4.75 14.89 -7.45
CA LEU A 185 -4.19 16.15 -7.92
C LEU A 185 -2.67 16.04 -8.19
N LEU A 186 -1.92 15.34 -7.34
CA LEU A 186 -0.49 15.07 -7.57
C LEU A 186 -0.27 14.25 -8.85
N VAL A 187 -1.11 13.22 -9.07
CA VAL A 187 -0.98 12.30 -10.20
C VAL A 187 -1.51 12.90 -11.51
N LEU A 188 -2.36 13.93 -11.43
CA LEU A 188 -3.03 14.54 -12.58
C LEU A 188 -2.09 14.83 -13.77
N PRO A 189 -0.94 15.52 -13.60
CA PRO A 189 -0.08 15.86 -14.73
C PRO A 189 0.54 14.63 -15.43
N PHE A 190 0.69 13.52 -14.71
CA PHE A 190 1.26 12.28 -15.24
C PHE A 190 0.20 11.37 -15.87
N GLY A 191 -1.04 11.41 -15.34
CA GLY A 191 -2.11 10.51 -15.74
C GLY A 191 -2.92 10.98 -16.95
N LEU A 192 -2.96 12.29 -17.23
CA LEU A 192 -3.75 12.83 -18.34
C LEU A 192 -3.20 12.43 -19.71
N GLY A 193 -1.85 12.30 -19.85
CA GLY A 193 -1.22 11.98 -21.13
C GLY A 193 -1.65 10.61 -21.67
N GLY A 194 -1.71 9.58 -20.82
CA GLY A 194 -2.13 8.23 -21.22
C GLY A 194 -3.62 8.08 -21.48
N ALA A 195 -4.43 9.01 -20.97
CA ALA A 195 -5.89 8.95 -21.07
C ALA A 195 -6.45 9.69 -22.28
N SER A 196 -5.65 10.47 -23.00
CA SER A 196 -6.10 11.35 -24.09
C SER A 196 -6.66 10.58 -25.28
N GLU A 197 -6.21 9.35 -25.51
CA GLU A 197 -6.66 8.48 -26.61
C GLU A 197 -7.63 7.37 -26.15
N ALA A 198 -7.95 7.32 -24.86
CA ALA A 198 -8.76 6.24 -24.30
C ALA A 198 -10.24 6.41 -24.64
N SER A 199 -10.86 5.34 -25.11
CA SER A 199 -12.31 5.27 -25.31
C SER A 199 -13.00 4.90 -23.98
N PHE A 200 -13.70 5.83 -23.36
CA PHE A 200 -14.45 5.61 -22.13
C PHE A 200 -15.81 4.94 -22.39
N THR A 201 -15.78 3.68 -22.79
CA THR A 201 -16.99 2.86 -22.90
C THR A 201 -17.55 2.49 -21.51
N LEU A 202 -18.84 2.14 -21.44
CA LEU A 202 -19.47 1.75 -20.19
C LEU A 202 -18.70 0.63 -19.43
N PRO A 203 -18.23 -0.45 -20.07
CA PRO A 203 -17.40 -1.46 -19.41
C PRO A 203 -16.11 -0.88 -18.80
N VAL A 204 -15.42 0.01 -19.52
CA VAL A 204 -14.20 0.67 -19.03
C VAL A 204 -14.50 1.52 -17.78
N VAL A 205 -15.58 2.32 -17.82
CA VAL A 205 -15.99 3.16 -16.69
C VAL A 205 -16.35 2.28 -15.48
N LEU A 206 -17.08 1.18 -15.68
CA LEU A 206 -17.42 0.24 -14.60
C LEU A 206 -16.17 -0.44 -14.03
N THR A 207 -15.18 -0.78 -14.88
CA THR A 207 -13.90 -1.34 -14.41
C THR A 207 -13.12 -0.31 -13.60
N ILE A 208 -13.03 0.94 -14.04
CA ILE A 208 -12.42 2.04 -13.29
C ILE A 208 -13.09 2.20 -11.92
N ALA A 209 -14.44 2.19 -11.88
CA ALA A 209 -15.19 2.29 -10.64
C ALA A 209 -14.91 1.09 -9.70
N GLY A 210 -14.89 -0.13 -10.24
CA GLY A 210 -14.55 -1.35 -9.50
C GLY A 210 -13.12 -1.30 -8.94
N VAL A 211 -12.15 -0.90 -9.76
CA VAL A 211 -10.76 -0.70 -9.34
C VAL A 211 -10.66 0.39 -8.28
N GLY A 212 -11.32 1.53 -8.48
CA GLY A 212 -11.35 2.63 -7.50
C GLY A 212 -11.93 2.19 -6.16
N LEU A 213 -12.97 1.35 -6.18
CA LEU A 213 -13.58 0.79 -4.97
C LEU A 213 -12.64 -0.22 -4.28
N LEU A 214 -12.18 -1.24 -5.02
CA LEU A 214 -11.42 -2.38 -4.47
C LEU A 214 -9.97 -2.02 -4.10
N SER A 215 -9.29 -1.21 -4.91
CA SER A 215 -7.87 -0.89 -4.68
C SER A 215 -7.65 0.44 -3.96
N SER A 216 -8.72 1.22 -3.73
CA SER A 216 -8.57 2.53 -3.10
C SER A 216 -9.61 2.79 -2.00
N ALA A 217 -10.90 2.90 -2.33
CA ALA A 217 -11.89 3.34 -1.36
C ALA A 217 -12.01 2.41 -0.15
N ILE A 218 -12.18 1.12 -0.38
CA ILE A 218 -12.28 0.10 0.68
C ILE A 218 -10.98 0.00 1.48
N PRO A 219 -9.82 -0.33 0.86
CA PRO A 219 -8.61 -0.60 1.63
C PRO A 219 -8.14 0.61 2.43
N TYR A 220 -8.04 1.80 1.85
CA TYR A 220 -7.57 2.97 2.59
C TYR A 220 -8.51 3.44 3.69
N SER A 221 -9.82 3.15 3.58
CA SER A 221 -10.76 3.36 4.69
C SER A 221 -10.50 2.40 5.84
N LEU A 222 -10.28 1.11 5.54
CA LEU A 222 -9.97 0.07 6.51
C LEU A 222 -8.58 0.28 7.14
N GLU A 223 -7.59 0.68 6.34
CA GLU A 223 -6.26 1.03 6.83
C GLU A 223 -6.29 2.26 7.75
N MET A 224 -7.01 3.31 7.38
CA MET A 224 -7.18 4.48 8.25
C MET A 224 -7.86 4.11 9.55
N PHE A 225 -8.87 3.23 9.50
CA PHE A 225 -9.51 2.70 10.71
C PHE A 225 -8.50 1.99 11.61
N ALA A 226 -7.60 1.18 11.05
CA ALA A 226 -6.57 0.46 11.77
C ALA A 226 -5.45 1.41 12.27
N LEU A 227 -4.93 2.30 11.42
CA LEU A 227 -3.88 3.28 11.75
C LEU A 227 -4.26 4.18 12.93
N ARG A 228 -5.51 4.55 13.03
CA ARG A 228 -6.00 5.38 14.16
C ARG A 228 -6.00 4.64 15.48
N ARG A 229 -6.12 3.32 15.46
CA ARG A 229 -6.28 2.46 16.65
C ARG A 229 -5.00 1.73 17.04
N LEU A 230 -4.16 1.40 16.07
CA LEU A 230 -2.96 0.60 16.29
C LEU A 230 -1.71 1.48 16.40
N PRO A 231 -0.71 1.05 17.18
CA PRO A 231 0.66 1.58 17.06
C PRO A 231 1.19 1.31 15.64
N LEU A 232 2.01 2.23 15.10
CA LEU A 232 2.60 2.08 13.75
C LEU A 232 3.36 0.76 13.58
N LYS A 233 4.09 0.33 14.63
CA LYS A 233 4.79 -0.96 14.65
C LYS A 233 3.82 -2.12 14.43
N SER A 234 2.71 -2.18 15.16
CA SER A 234 1.70 -3.24 15.03
C SER A 234 1.02 -3.23 13.66
N TYR A 235 0.75 -2.05 13.11
CA TYR A 235 0.20 -1.90 11.78
C TYR A 235 1.17 -2.45 10.72
N GLY A 236 2.44 -2.02 10.72
CA GLY A 236 3.45 -2.48 9.77
C GLY A 236 3.67 -4.00 9.80
N ILE A 237 3.41 -4.66 10.94
CA ILE A 237 3.51 -6.11 11.05
C ILE A 237 2.30 -6.81 10.44
N LEU A 238 1.12 -6.28 10.74
CA LEU A 238 -0.11 -6.86 10.18
C LEU A 238 -0.10 -6.79 8.65
N THR A 239 0.46 -5.72 8.08
CA THR A 239 0.60 -5.56 6.62
C THR A 239 1.73 -6.40 6.01
N SER A 240 2.58 -7.07 6.80
CA SER A 240 3.67 -7.91 6.27
C SER A 240 3.22 -9.11 5.42
N GLY A 241 1.98 -9.51 5.54
CA GLY A 241 1.38 -10.55 4.69
C GLY A 241 1.02 -10.09 3.27
N GLU A 242 1.03 -8.78 3.00
CA GLU A 242 0.60 -8.21 1.73
C GLU A 242 1.42 -8.69 0.52
N PRO A 243 2.77 -8.80 0.59
CA PRO A 243 3.55 -9.35 -0.52
C PRO A 243 3.17 -10.79 -0.89
N ALA A 244 2.87 -11.65 0.10
CA ALA A 244 2.44 -13.01 -0.18
C ALA A 244 1.04 -13.04 -0.82
N MET A 245 0.13 -12.19 -0.36
CA MET A 245 -1.20 -12.05 -0.98
C MET A 245 -1.09 -11.52 -2.41
N GLY A 246 -0.22 -10.53 -2.64
CA GLY A 246 0.05 -10.01 -3.98
C GLY A 246 0.64 -11.07 -4.91
N ALA A 247 1.58 -11.89 -4.42
CA ALA A 247 2.15 -13.00 -5.18
C ALA A 247 1.09 -14.05 -5.55
N LEU A 248 0.20 -14.39 -4.62
CA LEU A 248 -0.91 -15.31 -4.87
C LEU A 248 -1.92 -14.73 -5.88
N MET A 249 -2.30 -13.47 -5.74
CA MET A 249 -3.20 -12.80 -6.69
C MET A 249 -2.55 -12.66 -8.08
N GLY A 250 -1.25 -12.34 -8.14
CA GLY A 250 -0.48 -12.30 -9.38
C GLY A 250 -0.49 -13.67 -10.08
N LEU A 251 -0.26 -14.75 -9.32
CA LEU A 251 -0.32 -16.11 -9.86
C LEU A 251 -1.73 -16.48 -10.35
N MET A 252 -2.76 -16.22 -9.53
CA MET A 252 -4.13 -16.69 -9.82
C MET A 252 -4.83 -15.87 -10.91
N LEU A 253 -4.63 -14.56 -10.94
CA LEU A 253 -5.37 -13.64 -11.82
C LEU A 253 -4.57 -13.15 -13.02
N LEU A 254 -3.24 -13.04 -12.88
CA LEU A 254 -2.36 -12.50 -13.92
C LEU A 254 -1.50 -13.58 -14.58
N GLY A 255 -1.50 -14.81 -14.06
CA GLY A 255 -0.63 -15.89 -14.53
C GLY A 255 0.85 -15.66 -14.25
N GLU A 256 1.20 -14.75 -13.34
CA GLU A 256 2.58 -14.45 -12.95
C GLU A 256 3.18 -15.66 -12.21
N ARG A 257 4.27 -16.21 -12.74
CA ARG A 257 4.98 -17.33 -12.10
C ARG A 257 6.24 -16.84 -11.43
N LEU A 258 6.32 -17.00 -10.12
CA LEU A 258 7.51 -16.66 -9.34
C LEU A 258 8.38 -17.91 -9.14
N PRO A 259 9.71 -17.83 -9.39
CA PRO A 259 10.64 -18.89 -9.05
C PRO A 259 10.73 -19.07 -7.53
N LEU A 260 11.21 -20.23 -7.10
CA LEU A 260 11.32 -20.57 -5.66
C LEU A 260 12.13 -19.54 -4.87
N SER A 261 13.18 -18.97 -5.46
CA SER A 261 13.98 -17.91 -4.83
C SER A 261 13.15 -16.70 -4.43
N GLN A 262 12.20 -16.26 -5.28
CA GLN A 262 11.34 -15.12 -5.00
C GLN A 262 10.31 -15.45 -3.91
N TRP A 263 9.75 -16.67 -3.88
CA TRP A 263 8.91 -17.12 -2.79
C TRP A 263 9.67 -17.14 -1.44
N LEU A 264 10.92 -17.61 -1.45
CA LEU A 264 11.79 -17.57 -0.26
C LEU A 264 12.10 -16.14 0.16
N GLY A 265 12.30 -15.23 -0.80
CA GLY A 265 12.49 -13.80 -0.55
C GLY A 265 11.28 -13.16 0.13
N ILE A 266 10.07 -13.42 -0.38
CA ILE A 266 8.80 -12.96 0.22
C ILE A 266 8.67 -13.51 1.64
N ALA A 267 8.89 -14.82 1.83
CA ALA A 267 8.81 -15.45 3.15
C ALA A 267 9.83 -14.84 4.14
N ALA A 268 11.05 -14.53 3.71
CA ALA A 268 12.07 -13.90 4.55
C ALA A 268 11.66 -12.48 4.99
N ILE A 269 11.07 -11.67 4.09
CA ILE A 269 10.58 -10.32 4.42
C ILE A 269 9.41 -10.40 5.41
N ILE A 270 8.47 -11.32 5.22
CA ILE A 270 7.38 -11.57 6.15
C ILE A 270 7.91 -11.97 7.53
N ALA A 271 8.84 -12.94 7.56
CA ALA A 271 9.45 -13.41 8.81
C ALA A 271 10.21 -12.28 9.53
N ALA A 272 10.94 -11.44 8.80
CA ALA A 272 11.62 -10.27 9.35
C ALA A 272 10.64 -9.31 10.03
N SER A 273 9.52 -9.01 9.38
CA SER A 273 8.47 -8.14 9.92
C SER A 273 7.82 -8.75 11.18
N MET A 274 7.45 -10.01 11.13
CA MET A 274 6.88 -10.71 12.30
C MET A 274 7.87 -10.76 13.46
N GLY A 275 9.15 -11.04 13.20
CA GLY A 275 10.21 -11.16 14.20
C GLY A 275 10.46 -9.86 14.96
N THR A 276 10.48 -8.72 14.28
CA THR A 276 10.64 -7.39 14.92
C THR A 276 9.57 -7.11 15.98
N THR A 277 8.41 -7.77 15.87
CA THR A 277 7.29 -7.57 16.80
C THR A 277 7.28 -8.52 17.95
N TRP A 278 7.52 -9.79 17.65
CA TRP A 278 7.48 -10.82 18.67
C TRP A 278 8.40 -10.46 19.84
N HIS A 279 9.60 -9.99 19.53
CA HIS A 279 10.58 -9.57 20.54
C HIS A 279 10.21 -8.25 21.24
N GLY A 280 9.61 -7.31 20.53
CA GLY A 280 9.14 -6.05 21.14
C GLY A 280 7.89 -6.19 22.04
N GLY A 281 7.08 -7.23 21.84
CA GLY A 281 5.89 -7.52 22.66
C GLY A 281 6.20 -8.20 23.99
N ARG A 282 7.12 -9.16 23.98
CA ARG A 282 7.52 -9.93 25.18
C ARG A 282 8.11 -9.06 26.30
N ARG A 283 8.87 -8.01 25.95
CA ARG A 283 9.55 -7.15 26.93
C ARG A 283 8.69 -6.02 27.51
N ARG A 284 7.49 -5.76 26.98
CA ARG A 284 6.49 -4.90 27.64
C ARG A 284 5.71 -5.63 28.74
N ALA A 285 5.77 -6.97 28.76
CA ALA A 285 5.14 -7.80 29.77
C ALA A 285 6.05 -8.08 30.97
N ASP A 286 7.36 -7.82 30.87
CA ASP A 286 8.33 -7.88 31.97
C ASP A 286 8.90 -6.47 32.25
N PRO A 287 8.25 -5.65 33.12
CA PRO A 287 8.91 -4.51 33.71
C PRO A 287 9.86 -5.02 34.79
N ALA A 288 11.18 -4.88 34.55
CA ALA A 288 12.20 -5.07 35.59
C ALA A 288 12.09 -4.02 36.67
#